data_c30cc419029b08eb89599dd71902fee5
#
_entry.id   c30cc419029b08eb89599dd71902fee5
#
_cell.length_a   1.000
_cell.length_b   1.000
_cell.length_c   1.000
_cell.angle_alpha   90.00
_cell.angle_beta   90.00
_cell.angle_gamma   90.00
#
_symmetry.space_group_name_H-M   'P 1'
#
loop_
_entity.id
_entity.type
_entity.pdbx_description
1 polymer ?
#
loop_
_entity_poly.entity_id
_entity_poly.type
_entity_poly.pdbx_seq_one_letter_code
_entity_poly.pdbx_strand_id
1 'polypeptide(L)'
;IEPGKFKFSTVPENEIYCVIASKAYPAYQDYSSPYRTTDIVIEKAIDPVITLTTTKESPIGLSIRATEDNTSIQIDWGNGTLIDKTINATKTSVQGTPAGTKIIRIYADAAKIKELSLAYCDYLTEVDLSKCTALQTLSVKDSYRITAFTYPEDVTTIENLTIDNSSIKNIDVHDWTGLKNLKYMPYGTSTIVLPDEAEKLESLVLSKLSLKTIDLNKYVNLTTLEVTSLSALEALDVNACGKLAKLICKRNTKLK
;
A
#
# COMPACT_ATOMS: atom_id res chain seq x y z
N ILE A 1 -2.16 29.76 5.50
CA ILE A 1 -2.29 29.46 6.94
C ILE A 1 -3.42 30.34 7.43
N GLU A 2 -4.52 29.77 7.89
CA GLU A 2 -5.59 30.54 8.54
C GLU A 2 -5.04 31.23 9.80
N PRO A 3 -5.46 32.49 10.09
CA PRO A 3 -5.03 33.16 11.29
C PRO A 3 -5.38 32.33 12.54
N GLY A 4 -4.38 32.02 13.36
CA GLY A 4 -4.54 31.27 14.61
C GLY A 4 -4.29 29.76 14.54
N LYS A 5 -3.95 29.18 13.37
CA LYS A 5 -3.55 27.77 13.26
C LYS A 5 -2.07 27.65 12.92
N PHE A 6 -1.34 26.92 13.75
CA PHE A 6 0.06 26.57 13.53
C PHE A 6 0.17 25.06 13.36
N LYS A 7 0.89 24.62 12.33
CA LYS A 7 1.16 23.21 12.08
C LYS A 7 2.66 22.96 12.26
N PHE A 8 3.00 22.05 13.16
CA PHE A 8 4.38 21.59 13.35
C PHE A 8 4.57 20.26 12.66
N SER A 9 5.70 20.05 12.02
CA SER A 9 6.07 18.75 11.41
C SER A 9 6.43 17.70 12.46
N THR A 10 6.87 18.14 13.64
CA THR A 10 7.17 17.29 14.80
C THR A 10 6.69 17.98 16.06
N VAL A 11 6.09 17.25 16.99
CA VAL A 11 5.74 17.75 18.31
C VAL A 11 6.91 17.42 19.23
N PRO A 12 7.60 18.43 19.84
CA PRO A 12 8.63 18.16 20.83
C PRO A 12 8.05 17.41 22.04
N GLU A 13 8.80 16.47 22.60
CA GLU A 13 8.36 15.70 23.79
C GLU A 13 8.29 16.54 25.08
N ASN A 14 8.93 17.71 25.11
CA ASN A 14 9.00 18.57 26.29
C ASN A 14 8.60 20.00 25.94
N GLU A 15 7.83 20.62 26.83
CA GLU A 15 7.36 22.02 26.91
C GLU A 15 7.35 22.83 25.60
N ILE A 16 6.15 23.19 25.15
CA ILE A 16 5.97 24.02 23.94
C ILE A 16 5.79 25.48 24.39
N TYR A 17 6.73 26.34 24.00
CA TYR A 17 6.58 27.77 24.12
C TYR A 17 6.06 28.32 22.79
N CYS A 18 4.87 28.92 22.83
CA CYS A 18 4.35 29.66 21.68
C CYS A 18 4.64 31.15 21.87
N VAL A 19 5.53 31.69 21.05
CA VAL A 19 5.72 33.13 20.97
C VAL A 19 4.89 33.68 19.83
N ILE A 20 3.76 34.30 20.13
CA ILE A 20 2.94 34.99 19.14
C ILE A 20 3.50 36.39 18.94
N ALA A 21 4.26 36.63 17.88
CA ALA A 21 4.65 37.96 17.45
C ALA A 21 3.58 38.47 16.47
N SER A 22 2.70 39.36 16.94
CA SER A 22 1.80 40.10 16.06
C SER A 22 2.52 41.36 15.53
N LYS A 23 2.69 41.41 14.21
CA LYS A 23 3.24 42.61 13.52
C LYS A 23 2.22 43.76 13.47
N ALA A 24 0.97 43.54 13.84
CA ALA A 24 -0.11 44.50 13.67
C ALA A 24 -0.30 45.47 14.85
N TYR A 25 0.28 45.22 16.02
CA TYR A 25 0.13 46.08 17.20
C TYR A 25 1.43 46.24 17.97
N PRO A 26 2.38 47.04 17.47
CA PRO A 26 3.65 47.27 18.17
C PRO A 26 3.53 48.19 19.41
N ALA A 27 2.34 48.73 19.70
CA ALA A 27 2.16 49.77 20.74
C ALA A 27 1.42 49.28 22.00
N TYR A 28 0.99 48.02 22.10
CA TYR A 28 0.31 47.55 23.30
C TYR A 28 1.23 46.65 24.13
N GLN A 29 2.00 47.29 25.00
CA GLN A 29 2.74 46.63 26.07
C GLN A 29 1.93 46.73 27.38
N ASP A 30 0.78 46.10 27.45
CA ASP A 30 0.11 45.89 28.72
C ASP A 30 0.38 44.48 29.22
N TYR A 31 1.34 44.34 30.11
CA TYR A 31 1.70 43.08 30.74
C TYR A 31 0.72 42.64 31.84
N SER A 32 -0.34 43.42 32.09
CA SER A 32 -1.29 43.16 33.19
C SER A 32 -2.44 42.24 32.85
N SER A 33 -2.66 41.93 31.58
CA SER A 33 -3.70 40.98 31.14
C SER A 33 -3.09 39.77 30.50
N PRO A 34 -3.04 38.63 31.18
CA PRO A 34 -2.69 37.40 30.52
C PRO A 34 -3.83 37.07 29.52
N TYR A 35 -3.63 37.35 28.25
CA TYR A 35 -4.46 36.74 27.22
C TYR A 35 -4.29 35.20 27.35
N ARG A 36 -5.21 34.58 28.07
CA ARG A 36 -5.36 33.15 28.02
C ARG A 36 -5.89 32.84 26.63
N THR A 37 -5.02 32.46 25.73
CA THR A 37 -5.44 31.71 24.55
C THR A 37 -5.93 30.37 25.06
N THR A 38 -7.25 30.25 25.21
CA THR A 38 -7.87 29.15 25.88
C THR A 38 -7.77 27.85 25.09
N ASP A 39 -7.39 27.88 23.81
CA ASP A 39 -7.33 26.68 22.98
C ASP A 39 -6.24 26.78 21.89
N ILE A 40 -4.96 26.61 22.28
CA ILE A 40 -3.99 26.16 21.30
C ILE A 40 -4.13 24.65 21.23
N VAL A 41 -4.92 24.16 20.28
CA VAL A 41 -4.93 22.75 19.94
C VAL A 41 -3.70 22.49 19.08
N ILE A 42 -2.68 21.88 19.68
CA ILE A 42 -1.54 21.37 18.92
C ILE A 42 -1.96 20.02 18.36
N GLU A 43 -2.48 20.04 17.15
CA GLU A 43 -2.71 18.80 16.42
C GLU A 43 -1.34 18.29 15.94
N LYS A 44 -0.93 17.11 16.45
CA LYS A 44 0.18 16.37 15.87
C LYS A 44 -0.15 16.17 14.39
N ALA A 45 0.75 16.58 13.52
CA ALA A 45 0.61 16.25 12.10
C ALA A 45 0.56 14.73 11.97
N ILE A 46 -0.61 14.20 11.64
CA ILE A 46 -0.78 12.77 11.39
C ILE A 46 -0.15 12.51 10.02
N ASP A 47 0.83 11.60 9.96
CA ASP A 47 1.38 11.17 8.69
C ASP A 47 0.34 10.32 7.94
N PRO A 48 0.25 10.44 6.61
CA PRO A 48 -0.64 9.60 5.84
C PRO A 48 -0.19 8.13 5.94
N VAL A 49 -1.15 7.22 6.04
CA VAL A 49 -0.87 5.76 6.04
C VAL A 49 -0.72 5.22 4.63
N ILE A 50 -1.34 5.89 3.64
CA ILE A 50 -1.22 5.57 2.22
C ILE A 50 -0.92 6.87 1.47
N THR A 51 0.12 6.84 0.63
CA THR A 51 0.43 7.93 -0.30
C THR A 51 0.46 7.41 -1.72
N LEU A 52 -0.25 8.08 -2.62
CA LEU A 52 -0.31 7.72 -4.03
C LEU A 52 0.08 8.94 -4.87
N THR A 53 1.05 8.76 -5.77
CA THR A 53 1.45 9.81 -6.72
C THR A 53 0.86 9.55 -8.09
N THR A 54 0.29 10.55 -8.73
CA THR A 54 -0.30 10.46 -10.07
C THR A 54 0.25 11.51 -11.03
N THR A 55 0.22 11.22 -12.32
CA THR A 55 0.67 12.15 -13.38
C THR A 55 -0.44 13.06 -13.90
N LYS A 56 -1.70 12.73 -13.63
CA LYS A 56 -2.86 13.46 -14.17
C LYS A 56 -3.93 13.73 -13.12
N GLU A 57 -4.69 14.78 -13.36
CA GLU A 57 -5.91 15.13 -12.65
C GLU A 57 -7.11 14.41 -13.29
N SER A 58 -7.06 13.08 -13.31
CA SER A 58 -8.16 12.22 -13.78
C SER A 58 -8.75 11.47 -12.60
N PRO A 59 -10.06 11.16 -12.60
CA PRO A 59 -10.69 10.41 -11.53
C PRO A 59 -9.96 9.09 -11.28
N ILE A 60 -9.69 8.81 -10.02
CA ILE A 60 -9.09 7.56 -9.53
C ILE A 60 -10.08 6.90 -8.59
N GLY A 61 -10.33 5.62 -8.81
CA GLY A 61 -11.08 4.76 -7.92
C GLY A 61 -10.15 3.73 -7.29
N LEU A 62 -10.28 3.57 -5.97
CA LEU A 62 -9.59 2.53 -5.22
C LEU A 62 -10.56 1.87 -4.26
N SER A 63 -10.22 0.69 -3.79
CA SER A 63 -11.03 -0.05 -2.84
C SER A 63 -10.22 -0.28 -1.58
N ILE A 64 -10.78 0.07 -0.44
CA ILE A 64 -10.18 -0.13 0.88
C ILE A 64 -11.12 -1.00 1.71
N ARG A 65 -10.55 -1.87 2.54
CA ARG A 65 -11.26 -2.60 3.58
C ARG A 65 -10.58 -2.36 4.91
N ALA A 66 -11.37 -2.04 5.91
CA ALA A 66 -10.92 -1.91 7.29
C ALA A 66 -10.99 -3.24 8.04
N THR A 67 -10.43 -3.26 9.25
CA THR A 67 -10.58 -4.37 10.19
C THR A 67 -11.97 -4.44 10.80
N GLU A 68 -12.68 -3.29 10.86
CA GLU A 68 -14.02 -3.15 11.45
C GLU A 68 -14.88 -2.18 10.63
N ASP A 69 -16.20 -2.26 10.82
CA ASP A 69 -17.15 -1.33 10.20
C ASP A 69 -17.05 0.07 10.80
N ASN A 70 -17.49 1.06 10.03
CA ASN A 70 -17.52 2.47 10.41
C ASN A 70 -16.15 3.06 10.79
N THR A 71 -15.08 2.55 10.19
CA THR A 71 -13.74 3.12 10.35
C THR A 71 -13.65 4.46 9.64
N SER A 72 -13.33 5.52 10.37
CA SER A 72 -13.14 6.86 9.82
C SER A 72 -11.77 6.98 9.16
N ILE A 73 -11.74 7.59 7.97
CA ILE A 73 -10.52 8.00 7.27
C ILE A 73 -10.68 9.41 6.75
N GLN A 74 -9.57 10.08 6.49
CA GLN A 74 -9.53 11.38 5.80
C GLN A 74 -8.70 11.27 4.53
N ILE A 75 -9.12 11.96 3.48
CA ILE A 75 -8.44 11.91 2.19
C ILE A 75 -8.16 13.32 1.70
N ASP A 76 -6.89 13.60 1.44
CA ASP A 76 -6.43 14.75 0.66
C ASP A 76 -6.17 14.29 -0.78
N TRP A 77 -6.93 14.82 -1.73
CA TRP A 77 -6.75 14.54 -3.15
C TRP A 77 -5.65 15.40 -3.81
N GLY A 78 -4.77 16.00 -3.00
CA GLY A 78 -3.63 16.78 -3.46
C GLY A 78 -3.82 18.29 -3.42
N ASN A 79 -4.96 18.78 -2.94
CA ASN A 79 -5.26 20.21 -2.80
C ASN A 79 -5.13 20.71 -1.35
N GLY A 80 -4.73 19.85 -0.41
CA GLY A 80 -4.59 20.18 1.00
C GLY A 80 -5.90 20.17 1.79
N THR A 81 -7.04 19.84 1.15
CA THR A 81 -8.33 19.75 1.83
C THR A 81 -8.60 18.30 2.24
N LEU A 82 -8.84 18.08 3.52
CA LEU A 82 -9.20 16.77 4.06
C LEU A 82 -10.70 16.52 3.86
N ILE A 83 -11.03 15.39 3.28
CA ILE A 83 -12.41 14.92 3.08
C ILE A 83 -12.62 13.70 3.97
N ASP A 84 -13.56 13.79 4.89
CA ASP A 84 -13.96 12.68 5.75
C ASP A 84 -14.67 11.59 4.95
N LYS A 85 -14.30 10.35 5.18
CA LYS A 85 -14.92 9.16 4.62
C LYS A 85 -15.03 8.06 5.69
N THR A 86 -15.99 7.19 5.51
CA THR A 86 -16.16 5.98 6.32
C THR A 86 -15.89 4.77 5.44
N ILE A 87 -15.08 3.85 5.92
CA ILE A 87 -14.83 2.55 5.30
C ILE A 87 -15.25 1.43 6.25
N ASN A 88 -15.46 0.23 5.71
CA ASN A 88 -16.03 -0.88 6.45
C ASN A 88 -15.13 -2.13 6.42
N ALA A 89 -15.46 -3.13 7.24
CA ALA A 89 -14.87 -4.46 7.18
C ALA A 89 -15.23 -5.20 5.88
N THR A 90 -16.19 -4.71 5.12
CA THR A 90 -16.43 -5.06 3.72
C THR A 90 -15.74 -4.07 2.78
N LYS A 91 -15.52 -4.48 1.53
CA LYS A 91 -14.83 -3.67 0.52
C LYS A 91 -15.59 -2.35 0.25
N THR A 92 -14.94 -1.22 0.51
CA THR A 92 -15.50 0.12 0.31
C THR A 92 -14.80 0.80 -0.86
N SER A 93 -15.57 1.26 -1.84
CA SER A 93 -15.04 2.03 -2.96
C SER A 93 -14.85 3.49 -2.57
N VAL A 94 -13.68 4.02 -2.88
CA VAL A 94 -13.30 5.43 -2.66
C VAL A 94 -12.90 6.02 -3.99
N GLN A 95 -13.49 7.16 -4.35
CA GLN A 95 -13.23 7.83 -5.63
C GLN A 95 -12.99 9.32 -5.42
N GLY A 96 -12.14 9.90 -6.24
CA GLY A 96 -11.88 11.33 -6.28
C GLY A 96 -10.97 11.72 -7.44
N THR A 97 -10.87 13.02 -7.67
CA THR A 97 -10.01 13.57 -8.72
C THR A 97 -8.82 14.24 -8.07
N PRO A 98 -7.59 13.75 -8.33
CA PRO A 98 -6.37 14.40 -7.86
C PRO A 98 -6.25 15.82 -8.41
N ALA A 99 -5.74 16.73 -7.59
CA ALA A 99 -5.56 18.14 -7.93
C ALA A 99 -4.23 18.66 -7.36
N GLY A 100 -3.85 19.86 -7.73
CA GLY A 100 -2.72 20.57 -7.15
C GLY A 100 -1.41 19.80 -7.20
N THR A 101 -1.00 19.22 -6.07
CA THR A 101 0.25 18.46 -5.97
C THR A 101 0.23 17.12 -6.70
N LYS A 102 -0.96 16.60 -7.07
CA LYS A 102 -1.16 15.25 -7.63
C LYS A 102 -0.68 14.13 -6.71
N ILE A 103 -0.60 14.40 -5.43
CA ILE A 103 -0.27 13.42 -4.39
C ILE A 103 -1.52 13.22 -3.53
N ILE A 104 -2.08 12.03 -3.59
CA ILE A 104 -3.23 11.63 -2.78
C ILE A 104 -2.70 11.12 -1.45
N ARG A 105 -3.25 11.60 -0.35
CA ARG A 105 -2.88 11.16 1.00
C ARG A 105 -4.10 10.64 1.72
N ILE A 106 -3.99 9.45 2.28
CA ILE A 106 -5.05 8.84 3.08
C ILE A 106 -4.56 8.76 4.52
N TYR A 107 -5.29 9.38 5.41
CA TYR A 107 -5.04 9.42 6.83
C TYR A 107 -6.01 8.50 7.53
N ALA A 108 -5.50 7.60 8.33
CA ALA A 108 -6.27 6.61 9.07
C ALA A 108 -5.46 6.10 10.27
N ASP A 109 -6.10 5.31 11.12
CA ASP A 109 -5.37 4.43 12.03
C ASP A 109 -4.72 3.30 11.19
N ALA A 110 -3.39 3.24 11.20
CA ALA A 110 -2.60 2.28 10.42
C ALA A 110 -2.98 0.82 10.72
N ALA A 111 -3.35 0.53 11.97
CA ALA A 111 -3.77 -0.79 12.43
C ALA A 111 -5.19 -1.19 11.93
N LYS A 112 -5.91 -0.27 11.31
CA LYS A 112 -7.27 -0.53 10.82
C LYS A 112 -7.37 -0.76 9.32
N ILE A 113 -6.31 -0.56 8.54
CA ILE A 113 -6.32 -0.78 7.08
C ILE A 113 -5.92 -2.22 6.80
N LYS A 114 -6.89 -3.03 6.38
CA LYS A 114 -6.73 -4.48 6.15
C LYS A 114 -6.51 -4.86 4.68
N GLU A 115 -7.11 -4.12 3.75
CA GLU A 115 -6.99 -4.38 2.32
C GLU A 115 -6.89 -3.08 1.53
N LEU A 116 -5.99 -3.06 0.54
CA LEU A 116 -5.96 -2.07 -0.52
C LEU A 116 -6.03 -2.78 -1.88
N SER A 117 -6.93 -2.30 -2.74
CA SER A 117 -7.04 -2.76 -4.11
C SER A 117 -7.03 -1.58 -5.07
N LEU A 118 -6.05 -1.59 -5.96
CA LEU A 118 -5.84 -0.63 -7.03
C LEU A 118 -6.09 -1.35 -8.36
N ALA A 119 -7.07 -0.92 -9.12
CA ALA A 119 -7.38 -1.51 -10.41
C ALA A 119 -7.66 -0.39 -11.43
N TYR A 120 -7.09 -0.53 -12.64
CA TYR A 120 -7.22 0.45 -13.72
C TYR A 120 -6.73 1.84 -13.33
N CYS A 121 -5.70 1.89 -12.49
CA CYS A 121 -5.10 3.14 -12.01
C CYS A 121 -3.98 3.59 -12.96
N ASP A 122 -4.30 3.85 -14.22
CA ASP A 122 -3.32 4.06 -15.30
C ASP A 122 -2.46 5.31 -15.15
N TYR A 123 -2.78 6.20 -14.24
CA TYR A 123 -2.03 7.42 -14.02
C TYR A 123 -1.24 7.44 -12.70
N LEU A 124 -1.43 6.44 -11.86
CA LEU A 124 -0.58 6.27 -10.67
C LEU A 124 0.82 5.85 -11.09
N THR A 125 1.83 6.48 -10.49
CA THR A 125 3.25 6.18 -10.71
C THR A 125 3.94 5.62 -9.49
N GLU A 126 3.48 6.02 -8.30
CA GLU A 126 4.08 5.63 -7.03
C GLU A 126 3.00 5.28 -6.02
N VAL A 127 3.28 4.29 -5.21
CA VAL A 127 2.44 3.82 -4.10
C VAL A 127 3.32 3.62 -2.88
N ASP A 128 3.03 4.31 -1.80
CA ASP A 128 3.71 4.14 -0.52
C ASP A 128 2.71 3.63 0.54
N LEU A 129 2.98 2.43 1.05
CA LEU A 129 2.23 1.73 2.10
C LEU A 129 3.08 1.48 3.34
N SER A 130 4.25 2.10 3.46
CA SER A 130 5.21 1.84 4.55
C SER A 130 4.59 1.92 5.95
N LYS A 131 3.53 2.71 6.11
CA LYS A 131 2.83 2.89 7.39
C LYS A 131 1.62 1.96 7.61
N CYS A 132 1.28 1.08 6.66
CA CYS A 132 0.13 0.18 6.77
C CYS A 132 0.46 -1.06 7.61
N THR A 133 0.36 -0.98 8.93
CA THR A 133 0.83 -2.05 9.84
C THR A 133 -0.08 -3.27 9.93
N ALA A 134 -1.33 -3.20 9.47
CA ALA A 134 -2.30 -4.31 9.52
C ALA A 134 -2.73 -4.83 8.14
N LEU A 135 -2.00 -4.46 7.08
CA LEU A 135 -2.36 -4.82 5.72
C LEU A 135 -2.21 -6.34 5.52
N GLN A 136 -3.31 -7.01 5.17
CA GLN A 136 -3.38 -8.44 4.89
C GLN A 136 -3.56 -8.76 3.41
N THR A 137 -4.15 -7.83 2.67
CA THR A 137 -4.44 -8.06 1.25
C THR A 137 -4.04 -6.83 0.43
N LEU A 138 -3.16 -7.06 -0.52
CA LEU A 138 -2.74 -6.07 -1.50
C LEU A 138 -3.03 -6.58 -2.92
N SER A 139 -3.79 -5.80 -3.67
CA SER A 139 -4.10 -6.12 -5.06
C SER A 139 -3.85 -4.93 -5.97
N VAL A 140 -2.97 -5.11 -6.95
CA VAL A 140 -2.70 -4.13 -8.01
C VAL A 140 -2.96 -4.80 -9.34
N LYS A 141 -3.94 -4.29 -10.10
CA LYS A 141 -4.35 -4.88 -11.38
C LYS A 141 -4.45 -3.81 -12.46
N ASP A 142 -4.06 -4.19 -13.69
CA ASP A 142 -4.22 -3.34 -14.89
C ASP A 142 -3.77 -1.89 -14.66
N SER A 143 -2.63 -1.71 -13.98
CA SER A 143 -2.08 -0.40 -13.58
C SER A 143 -0.66 -0.26 -14.12
N TYR A 144 -0.56 0.19 -15.37
CA TYR A 144 0.66 0.08 -16.19
C TYR A 144 1.74 1.12 -15.87
N ARG A 145 1.45 2.13 -15.07
CA ARG A 145 2.41 3.21 -14.77
C ARG A 145 2.99 3.15 -13.38
N ILE A 146 2.50 2.28 -12.50
CA ILE A 146 3.08 2.11 -11.17
C ILE A 146 4.45 1.45 -11.32
N THR A 147 5.51 2.21 -11.06
CA THR A 147 6.90 1.77 -11.15
C THR A 147 7.64 1.83 -9.82
N ALA A 148 7.20 2.69 -8.90
CA ALA A 148 7.72 2.78 -7.56
C ALA A 148 6.66 2.28 -6.56
N PHE A 149 7.04 1.30 -5.75
CA PHE A 149 6.15 0.68 -4.78
C PHE A 149 6.88 0.43 -3.47
N THR A 150 6.41 1.06 -2.40
CA THR A 150 6.92 0.84 -1.04
C THR A 150 5.92 0.00 -0.27
N TYR A 151 6.33 -1.18 0.15
CA TYR A 151 5.53 -2.11 0.94
C TYR A 151 5.52 -1.71 2.41
N PRO A 152 4.60 -2.25 3.23
CA PRO A 152 4.65 -2.11 4.69
C PRO A 152 6.00 -2.53 5.28
N GLU A 153 6.41 -1.89 6.37
CA GLU A 153 7.63 -2.28 7.10
C GLU A 153 7.54 -3.72 7.61
N ASP A 154 6.37 -4.12 8.12
CA ASP A 154 6.08 -5.52 8.47
C ASP A 154 5.26 -6.19 7.35
N VAL A 155 5.94 -6.92 6.51
CA VAL A 155 5.33 -7.67 5.40
C VAL A 155 4.78 -9.02 5.82
N THR A 156 5.06 -9.49 7.04
CA THR A 156 4.59 -10.79 7.54
C THR A 156 3.09 -10.85 7.76
N THR A 157 2.44 -9.68 7.86
CA THR A 157 0.97 -9.56 7.96
C THR A 157 0.26 -9.83 6.64
N ILE A 158 0.97 -9.72 5.49
CA ILE A 158 0.36 -9.85 4.17
C ILE A 158 0.12 -11.33 3.87
N GLU A 159 -1.15 -11.69 3.76
CA GLU A 159 -1.61 -13.04 3.41
C GLU A 159 -1.88 -13.19 1.91
N ASN A 160 -2.29 -12.11 1.24
CA ASN A 160 -2.70 -12.15 -0.16
C ASN A 160 -2.03 -11.03 -0.95
N LEU A 161 -1.15 -11.40 -1.87
CA LEU A 161 -0.54 -10.48 -2.83
C LEU A 161 -1.00 -10.81 -4.24
N THR A 162 -1.59 -9.82 -4.91
CA THR A 162 -1.91 -9.90 -6.33
C THR A 162 -1.28 -8.72 -7.06
N ILE A 163 -0.37 -9.00 -7.96
CA ILE A 163 0.17 -8.06 -8.94
C ILE A 163 -0.11 -8.65 -10.31
N ASP A 164 -1.11 -8.10 -10.99
CA ASP A 164 -1.62 -8.64 -12.24
C ASP A 164 -1.63 -7.53 -13.31
N ASN A 165 -0.94 -7.78 -14.41
CA ASN A 165 -0.89 -6.88 -15.55
C ASN A 165 -0.52 -5.44 -15.18
N SER A 166 0.49 -5.27 -14.33
CA SER A 166 1.04 -3.98 -13.89
C SER A 166 2.54 -3.88 -14.17
N SER A 167 3.10 -2.67 -14.12
CA SER A 167 4.54 -2.45 -14.37
C SER A 167 5.44 -2.62 -13.15
N ILE A 168 4.89 -3.10 -12.04
CA ILE A 168 5.69 -3.47 -10.86
C ILE A 168 6.54 -4.69 -11.22
N LYS A 169 7.87 -4.54 -11.15
CA LYS A 169 8.83 -5.56 -11.60
C LYS A 169 9.84 -5.91 -10.52
N ASN A 170 10.44 -7.08 -10.67
CA ASN A 170 11.55 -7.55 -9.84
C ASN A 170 11.20 -7.51 -8.36
N ILE A 171 10.06 -8.11 -8.00
CA ILE A 171 9.62 -8.16 -6.61
C ILE A 171 10.44 -9.17 -5.82
N ASP A 172 10.69 -8.82 -4.58
CA ASP A 172 11.32 -9.68 -3.61
C ASP A 172 10.34 -9.91 -2.45
N VAL A 173 9.93 -11.17 -2.26
CA VAL A 173 8.99 -11.56 -1.21
C VAL A 173 9.56 -12.66 -0.32
N HIS A 174 10.91 -12.77 -0.23
CA HIS A 174 11.56 -13.85 0.50
C HIS A 174 11.17 -13.90 1.98
N ASP A 175 11.00 -12.74 2.63
CA ASP A 175 10.62 -12.62 4.04
C ASP A 175 9.11 -12.63 4.31
N TRP A 176 8.28 -12.80 3.28
CA TRP A 176 6.81 -12.69 3.42
C TRP A 176 6.19 -14.01 3.93
N THR A 177 6.52 -14.38 5.15
CA THR A 177 6.13 -15.65 5.78
C THR A 177 4.63 -15.81 6.03
N GLY A 178 3.86 -14.71 5.94
CA GLY A 178 2.41 -14.68 6.06
C GLY A 178 1.64 -15.13 4.81
N LEU A 179 2.31 -15.19 3.65
CA LEU A 179 1.62 -15.39 2.36
C LEU A 179 0.89 -16.74 2.30
N LYS A 180 -0.42 -16.64 1.97
CA LYS A 180 -1.31 -17.76 1.61
C LYS A 180 -1.55 -17.80 0.10
N ASN A 181 -1.70 -16.62 -0.52
CA ASN A 181 -1.97 -16.50 -1.94
C ASN A 181 -1.01 -15.50 -2.58
N LEU A 182 -0.22 -15.97 -3.53
CA LEU A 182 0.68 -15.15 -4.33
C LEU A 182 0.31 -15.26 -5.80
N LYS A 183 -0.12 -14.14 -6.39
CA LYS A 183 -0.31 -14.00 -7.83
C LYS A 183 0.59 -12.91 -8.35
N TYR A 184 1.57 -13.28 -9.16
CA TYR A 184 2.48 -12.34 -9.82
C TYR A 184 2.54 -12.57 -11.32
N MET A 185 1.87 -11.69 -12.05
CA MET A 185 1.72 -11.71 -13.52
C MET A 185 2.01 -10.31 -14.07
N PRO A 186 3.26 -9.84 -14.09
CA PRO A 186 3.59 -8.47 -14.48
C PRO A 186 3.30 -8.19 -15.96
N TYR A 187 3.19 -6.91 -16.29
CA TYR A 187 3.18 -6.47 -17.68
C TYR A 187 4.60 -6.58 -18.27
N GLY A 188 4.79 -7.54 -19.17
CA GLY A 188 6.10 -7.88 -19.73
C GLY A 188 6.94 -8.79 -18.81
N THR A 189 8.19 -9.04 -19.21
CA THR A 189 9.09 -9.96 -18.50
C THR A 189 9.64 -9.34 -17.23
N SER A 190 9.74 -10.16 -16.17
CA SER A 190 10.21 -9.76 -14.85
C SER A 190 10.88 -10.91 -14.10
N THR A 191 11.35 -10.65 -12.89
CA THR A 191 11.86 -11.63 -11.93
C THR A 191 11.09 -11.58 -10.63
N ILE A 192 11.24 -12.62 -9.82
CA ILE A 192 10.72 -12.69 -8.45
C ILE A 192 11.69 -13.48 -7.59
N VAL A 193 11.89 -13.03 -6.35
CA VAL A 193 12.42 -13.87 -5.29
C VAL A 193 11.24 -14.38 -4.49
N LEU A 194 11.05 -15.71 -4.48
CA LEU A 194 9.93 -16.36 -3.80
C LEU A 194 10.17 -16.48 -2.30
N PRO A 195 9.12 -16.68 -1.48
CA PRO A 195 9.27 -16.82 -0.04
C PRO A 195 10.21 -17.96 0.35
N ASP A 196 11.10 -17.69 1.30
CA ASP A 196 12.00 -18.69 1.83
C ASP A 196 11.30 -19.64 2.80
N GLU A 197 10.36 -19.14 3.59
CA GLU A 197 9.50 -19.91 4.47
C GLU A 197 8.05 -19.69 4.05
N ALA A 198 7.41 -20.69 3.48
CA ALA A 198 6.08 -20.58 2.90
C ALA A 198 5.16 -21.75 3.26
N GLU A 199 5.22 -22.19 4.51
CA GLU A 199 4.32 -23.24 5.01
C GLU A 199 2.84 -22.86 4.87
N LYS A 200 2.51 -21.56 4.81
CA LYS A 200 1.14 -21.08 4.66
C LYS A 200 0.70 -20.95 3.21
N LEU A 201 1.63 -21.08 2.24
CA LEU A 201 1.30 -20.81 0.83
C LEU A 201 0.41 -21.91 0.26
N GLU A 202 -0.80 -21.55 -0.10
CA GLU A 202 -1.85 -22.42 -0.67
C GLU A 202 -2.01 -22.24 -2.18
N SER A 203 -1.74 -21.03 -2.68
CA SER A 203 -1.89 -20.72 -4.10
C SER A 203 -0.70 -19.91 -4.62
N LEU A 204 -0.07 -20.43 -5.69
CA LEU A 204 1.03 -19.76 -6.39
C LEU A 204 0.69 -19.64 -7.87
N VAL A 205 0.57 -18.40 -8.36
CA VAL A 205 0.27 -18.09 -9.77
C VAL A 205 1.36 -17.17 -10.31
N LEU A 206 2.13 -17.68 -11.26
CA LEU A 206 3.28 -17.00 -11.86
C LEU A 206 3.15 -16.93 -13.38
N SER A 207 3.44 -15.78 -13.97
CA SER A 207 3.43 -15.62 -15.42
C SER A 207 4.48 -14.63 -15.91
N LYS A 208 5.02 -14.86 -17.11
CA LYS A 208 5.97 -13.95 -17.79
C LYS A 208 7.25 -13.66 -16.98
N LEU A 209 7.76 -14.65 -16.27
CA LEU A 209 8.97 -14.53 -15.44
C LEU A 209 10.16 -15.23 -16.06
N SER A 210 11.37 -14.71 -15.81
CA SER A 210 12.64 -15.28 -16.28
C SER A 210 13.23 -16.30 -15.29
N LEU A 211 12.38 -17.15 -14.69
CA LEU A 211 12.81 -18.20 -13.78
C LEU A 211 13.27 -19.43 -14.56
N LYS A 212 14.47 -19.97 -14.24
CA LYS A 212 14.96 -21.21 -14.77
C LYS A 212 14.48 -22.43 -14.00
N THR A 213 14.31 -22.28 -12.71
CA THR A 213 13.85 -23.31 -11.77
C THR A 213 12.92 -22.66 -10.75
N ILE A 214 12.05 -23.46 -10.15
CA ILE A 214 11.23 -23.09 -9.00
C ILE A 214 11.42 -24.19 -7.97
N ASP A 215 11.98 -23.86 -6.81
CA ASP A 215 12.07 -24.81 -5.70
C ASP A 215 10.73 -24.85 -4.95
N LEU A 216 9.98 -25.91 -5.14
CA LEU A 216 8.68 -26.14 -4.53
C LEU A 216 8.76 -27.00 -3.25
N ASN A 217 9.95 -27.46 -2.86
CA ASN A 217 10.10 -28.35 -1.69
C ASN A 217 9.60 -27.72 -0.38
N LYS A 218 9.60 -26.40 -0.34
CA LYS A 218 9.14 -25.61 0.82
C LYS A 218 7.63 -25.43 0.89
N TYR A 219 6.89 -25.70 -0.20
CA TYR A 219 5.47 -25.33 -0.36
C TYR A 219 4.54 -26.53 -0.18
N VAL A 220 4.70 -27.23 0.94
CA VAL A 220 4.00 -28.50 1.26
C VAL A 220 2.48 -28.35 1.37
N ASN A 221 1.97 -27.14 1.56
CA ASN A 221 0.54 -26.85 1.66
C ASN A 221 -0.06 -26.30 0.36
N LEU A 222 0.73 -26.26 -0.73
CA LEU A 222 0.26 -25.74 -2.01
C LEU A 222 -0.85 -26.61 -2.59
N THR A 223 -2.02 -26.00 -2.82
CA THR A 223 -3.20 -26.62 -3.43
C THR A 223 -3.38 -26.20 -4.89
N THR A 224 -2.90 -25.01 -5.25
CA THR A 224 -3.01 -24.47 -6.61
C THR A 224 -1.65 -23.96 -7.08
N LEU A 225 -1.18 -24.47 -8.21
CA LEU A 225 0.00 -23.99 -8.91
C LEU A 225 -0.36 -23.64 -10.35
N GLU A 226 -0.10 -22.40 -10.74
CA GLU A 226 -0.21 -21.95 -12.12
C GLU A 226 1.10 -21.31 -12.57
N VAL A 227 1.76 -21.90 -13.57
CA VAL A 227 3.00 -21.39 -14.17
C VAL A 227 2.78 -21.25 -15.67
N THR A 228 2.75 -20.00 -16.14
CA THR A 228 2.38 -19.70 -17.53
C THR A 228 3.40 -18.74 -18.16
N SER A 229 3.85 -19.10 -19.38
CA SER A 229 4.80 -18.25 -20.12
C SER A 229 6.12 -17.97 -19.37
N LEU A 230 6.61 -18.94 -18.63
CA LEU A 230 7.94 -18.93 -18.03
C LEU A 230 8.93 -19.51 -19.05
N SER A 231 9.35 -18.68 -20.00
CA SER A 231 10.13 -19.12 -21.17
C SER A 231 11.52 -19.65 -20.85
N ALA A 232 12.02 -19.40 -19.64
CA ALA A 232 13.33 -19.89 -19.18
C ALA A 232 13.22 -21.16 -18.32
N LEU A 233 12.02 -21.57 -17.90
CA LEU A 233 11.79 -22.70 -16.99
C LEU A 233 12.17 -24.01 -17.65
N GLU A 234 13.15 -24.72 -17.09
CA GLU A 234 13.74 -25.95 -17.64
C GLU A 234 13.17 -27.22 -16.98
N ALA A 235 12.77 -27.14 -15.71
CA ALA A 235 12.18 -28.23 -14.95
C ALA A 235 11.16 -27.73 -13.92
N LEU A 236 10.18 -28.53 -13.60
CA LEU A 236 9.18 -28.27 -12.57
C LEU A 236 8.92 -29.56 -11.80
N ASP A 237 9.46 -29.64 -10.58
CA ASP A 237 9.22 -30.74 -9.68
C ASP A 237 8.12 -30.39 -8.68
N VAL A 238 7.05 -31.16 -8.64
CA VAL A 238 5.87 -30.97 -7.75
C VAL A 238 5.75 -32.07 -6.69
N ASN A 239 6.74 -32.97 -6.58
CA ASN A 239 6.65 -34.14 -5.69
C ASN A 239 6.43 -33.76 -4.22
N ALA A 240 6.97 -32.64 -3.76
CA ALA A 240 6.78 -32.15 -2.40
C ALA A 240 5.37 -31.56 -2.15
N CYS A 241 4.64 -31.21 -3.21
CA CYS A 241 3.32 -30.58 -3.11
C CYS A 241 2.20 -31.62 -2.98
N GLY A 242 2.20 -32.43 -1.92
CA GLY A 242 1.25 -33.53 -1.73
C GLY A 242 -0.22 -33.13 -1.64
N LYS A 243 -0.53 -31.85 -1.44
CA LYS A 243 -1.89 -31.29 -1.40
C LYS A 243 -2.32 -30.66 -2.73
N LEU A 244 -1.50 -30.72 -3.77
CA LEU A 244 -1.76 -30.05 -5.04
C LEU A 244 -3.00 -30.62 -5.73
N ALA A 245 -4.06 -29.82 -5.80
CA ALA A 245 -5.33 -30.18 -6.43
C ALA A 245 -5.48 -29.60 -7.84
N LYS A 246 -4.78 -28.47 -8.12
CA LYS A 246 -4.85 -27.79 -9.41
C LYS A 246 -3.44 -27.44 -9.90
N LEU A 247 -3.08 -27.97 -11.09
CA LEU A 247 -1.86 -27.62 -11.79
C LEU A 247 -2.20 -27.05 -13.17
N ILE A 248 -1.76 -25.83 -13.44
CA ILE A 248 -1.79 -25.24 -14.78
C ILE A 248 -0.35 -24.93 -15.20
N CYS A 249 0.12 -25.62 -16.22
CA CYS A 249 1.46 -25.45 -16.77
C CYS A 249 1.35 -25.20 -18.28
N LYS A 250 1.47 -23.94 -18.72
CA LYS A 250 1.22 -23.57 -20.12
C LYS A 250 2.31 -22.63 -20.66
N ARG A 251 2.64 -22.81 -21.96
CA ARG A 251 3.57 -21.90 -22.68
C ARG A 251 4.95 -21.78 -22.02
N ASN A 252 5.44 -22.82 -21.37
CA ASN A 252 6.77 -22.91 -20.78
C ASN A 252 7.67 -23.64 -21.80
N THR A 253 8.24 -22.88 -22.74
CA THR A 253 8.81 -23.45 -23.99
C THR A 253 10.10 -24.25 -23.80
N LYS A 254 10.81 -24.08 -22.67
CA LYS A 254 12.02 -24.84 -22.34
C LYS A 254 11.78 -26.00 -21.38
N LEU A 255 10.59 -26.14 -20.84
CA LEU A 255 10.25 -27.21 -19.90
C LEU A 255 10.32 -28.56 -20.60
N LYS A 256 11.06 -29.49 -20.00
CA LYS A 256 11.29 -30.86 -20.49
C LYS A 256 10.52 -31.87 -19.64
#